data_ddb482fef368cf7f936f45d21a28271b
#
_entry.id   ddb482fef368cf7f936f45d21a28271b
#
_cell.length_a   1.000
_cell.length_b   1.000
_cell.length_c   1.000
_cell.angle_alpha   90.00
_cell.angle_beta   90.00
_cell.angle_gamma   90.00
#
_symmetry.space_group_name_H-M   'P 1'
#
loop_
_entity.id
_entity.type
_entity.pdbx_description
1 polymer ?
#
loop_
_entity_poly.entity_id
_entity_poly.type
_entity_poly.pdbx_seq_one_letter_code
_entity_poly.pdbx_strand_id
1 'polypeptide(L)'
;MELTKEIQQASGSPLWPQLALERSRQASLVEQIVQEVSQLIRQNRLALGSKMPSVRQFAKCNAVSTFTVVESYERLITLGMLSSRRGSGYFVSKPASAPSPLLHATTPTMLDALSPDLYSGVSSALPVGSGWLPPEWYGDDVLLDALRQAMRIPTQRLRGYGHPAGLPSLRQHLAQQLSQELFQLDAEQILLTNGATHAFDLILRTLCKPGDTVLVENPGYSNLLSLIRHHGCIPVGIQRDAHGLDLDALMEKAILHQPKIMFVNTVLQNPLGTSLSQAQAHRLLALAEQFDFWLVEDDIYRELCTRPEPSLAAMDGLRRVIRVGSFSKVLSPTLRVGSLCASHSLIDELLRIKMLTGLTTSEINERAVLHAISSRLYRRMLEKLKRQLDTSRTEAIRLLQDAGLTLLTEPRGGMFISAGWRDSTRTAHEITTLALNAGILLAPADFFSLHETTYPWFRFNIAYCNSAQLLTFLHSISDESAHG
;
A
#
# COMPACT_ATOMS: atom_id res chain seq x y z
N MET A 1 14.98 -37.81 23.80
CA MET A 1 16.03 -38.37 22.92
C MET A 1 16.12 -39.89 23.00
N GLU A 2 15.10 -40.59 23.50
CA GLU A 2 15.06 -42.08 23.60
C GLU A 2 13.94 -42.73 22.83
N LEU A 3 12.98 -42.02 22.29
CA LEU A 3 11.89 -42.57 21.47
C LEU A 3 12.19 -42.65 19.94
N THR A 4 13.38 -42.23 19.52
CA THR A 4 13.78 -42.19 18.10
C THR A 4 14.70 -43.35 17.70
N LYS A 5 15.08 -44.24 18.63
CA LYS A 5 16.00 -45.33 18.38
C LYS A 5 15.37 -46.75 18.24
N GLU A 6 14.09 -46.90 18.56
CA GLU A 6 13.43 -48.23 18.48
C GLU A 6 12.71 -48.53 17.17
N ILE A 7 12.76 -47.68 16.16
CA ILE A 7 12.07 -47.91 14.87
C ILE A 7 13.03 -48.34 13.74
N GLN A 8 14.28 -48.63 14.05
CA GLN A 8 15.29 -48.91 13.01
C GLN A 8 15.80 -50.37 12.90
N GLN A 9 15.16 -51.35 13.49
CA GLN A 9 15.59 -52.76 13.26
C GLN A 9 14.42 -53.73 13.27
N ALA A 10 13.75 -53.89 12.13
CA ALA A 10 13.19 -55.17 11.67
C ALA A 10 12.69 -55.00 10.22
N SER A 11 13.38 -55.66 9.28
CA SER A 11 12.94 -56.02 7.92
C SER A 11 12.26 -54.95 7.05
N GLY A 12 13.02 -54.20 6.27
CA GLY A 12 12.78 -53.96 4.82
C GLY A 12 11.59 -53.11 4.38
N SER A 13 10.80 -52.46 5.24
CA SER A 13 9.77 -51.49 4.82
C SER A 13 9.52 -50.50 5.94
N PRO A 14 9.50 -49.16 5.67
CA PRO A 14 9.14 -48.20 6.71
C PRO A 14 7.67 -48.42 7.12
N LEU A 15 7.45 -48.77 8.40
CA LEU A 15 6.13 -48.90 9.00
C LEU A 15 5.47 -47.52 8.99
N TRP A 16 4.51 -47.33 8.10
CA TRP A 16 3.67 -46.12 8.06
C TRP A 16 2.76 -46.09 9.28
N PRO A 17 2.58 -44.94 9.91
CA PRO A 17 1.66 -44.82 11.04
C PRO A 17 0.23 -45.15 10.61
N GLN A 18 -0.44 -45.98 11.39
CA GLN A 18 -1.84 -46.27 11.21
C GLN A 18 -2.64 -45.01 11.56
N LEU A 19 -3.50 -44.58 10.63
CA LEU A 19 -4.32 -43.35 10.83
C LEU A 19 -5.53 -43.70 11.71
N ALA A 20 -5.95 -42.75 12.55
CA ALA A 20 -7.16 -42.89 13.37
C ALA A 20 -8.42 -42.54 12.54
N LEU A 21 -8.86 -43.47 11.68
CA LEU A 21 -10.02 -43.29 10.81
C LEU A 21 -11.30 -43.82 11.48
N GLU A 22 -12.35 -43.03 11.52
CA GLU A 22 -13.65 -43.34 12.12
C GLU A 22 -14.76 -43.32 11.08
N ARG A 23 -15.45 -44.46 10.89
CA ARG A 23 -16.59 -44.57 9.94
C ARG A 23 -17.86 -43.82 10.40
N SER A 24 -17.94 -43.45 11.67
CA SER A 24 -19.07 -42.76 12.29
C SER A 24 -18.99 -41.23 12.20
N ARG A 25 -17.89 -40.64 11.74
CA ARG A 25 -17.74 -39.19 11.56
C ARG A 25 -18.54 -38.70 10.36
N GLN A 26 -19.02 -37.44 10.44
CA GLN A 26 -19.69 -36.75 9.30
C GLN A 26 -18.77 -36.62 8.07
N ALA A 27 -17.44 -36.57 8.26
CA ALA A 27 -16.47 -36.49 7.18
C ALA A 27 -16.23 -37.85 6.55
N SER A 28 -16.18 -37.90 5.22
CA SER A 28 -15.90 -39.16 4.47
C SER A 28 -14.48 -39.67 4.79
N LEU A 29 -14.24 -41.00 4.62
CA LEU A 29 -12.93 -41.61 4.81
C LEU A 29 -11.85 -40.93 3.92
N VAL A 30 -12.22 -40.47 2.73
CA VAL A 30 -11.32 -39.72 1.84
C VAL A 30 -10.90 -38.41 2.48
N GLU A 31 -11.85 -37.63 3.03
CA GLU A 31 -11.54 -36.38 3.70
C GLU A 31 -10.68 -36.56 4.95
N GLN A 32 -10.96 -37.61 5.73
CA GLN A 32 -10.16 -37.94 6.91
C GLN A 32 -8.72 -38.29 6.54
N ILE A 33 -8.49 -39.12 5.50
CA ILE A 33 -7.15 -39.48 5.01
C ILE A 33 -6.42 -38.22 4.51
N VAL A 34 -7.10 -37.37 3.74
CA VAL A 34 -6.51 -36.10 3.22
C VAL A 34 -6.10 -35.20 4.36
N GLN A 35 -6.96 -35.01 5.40
CA GLN A 35 -6.64 -34.18 6.56
C GLN A 35 -5.44 -34.72 7.36
N GLU A 36 -5.46 -36.00 7.72
CA GLU A 36 -4.40 -36.63 8.52
C GLU A 36 -3.05 -36.62 7.81
N VAL A 37 -3.02 -36.99 6.52
CA VAL A 37 -1.76 -36.98 5.74
C VAL A 37 -1.25 -35.54 5.56
N SER A 38 -2.16 -34.59 5.29
CA SER A 38 -1.80 -33.18 5.20
C SER A 38 -1.20 -32.64 6.50
N GLN A 39 -1.76 -33.05 7.65
CA GLN A 39 -1.25 -32.65 8.96
C GLN A 39 0.14 -33.25 9.23
N LEU A 40 0.37 -34.52 8.90
CA LEU A 40 1.67 -35.16 9.05
C LEU A 40 2.76 -34.48 8.18
N ILE A 41 2.41 -34.05 6.98
CA ILE A 41 3.32 -33.30 6.09
C ILE A 41 3.62 -31.92 6.69
N ARG A 42 2.61 -31.16 7.13
CA ARG A 42 2.78 -29.82 7.73
C ARG A 42 3.60 -29.87 9.02
N GLN A 43 3.47 -30.92 9.81
CA GLN A 43 4.23 -31.13 11.05
C GLN A 43 5.66 -31.69 10.81
N ASN A 44 6.11 -31.75 9.55
CA ASN A 44 7.40 -32.35 9.17
C ASN A 44 7.61 -33.80 9.67
N ARG A 45 6.52 -34.51 9.98
CA ARG A 45 6.57 -35.94 10.35
C ARG A 45 6.71 -36.86 9.12
N LEU A 46 6.36 -36.33 7.94
CA LEU A 46 6.65 -36.93 6.63
C LEU A 46 7.63 -36.00 5.91
N ALA A 47 8.83 -36.47 5.69
CA ALA A 47 9.90 -35.70 5.07
C ALA A 47 9.61 -35.42 3.60
N LEU A 48 9.95 -34.22 3.12
CA LEU A 48 9.86 -33.84 1.71
C LEU A 48 10.68 -34.82 0.85
N GLY A 49 10.10 -35.25 -0.26
CA GLY A 49 10.71 -36.24 -1.16
C GLY A 49 10.60 -37.71 -0.69
N SER A 50 10.07 -37.94 0.52
CA SER A 50 9.86 -39.33 0.98
C SER A 50 8.79 -40.04 0.17
N LYS A 51 8.97 -41.32 -0.05
CA LYS A 51 8.06 -42.18 -0.82
C LYS A 51 6.85 -42.56 0.03
N MET A 52 5.64 -42.33 -0.50
CA MET A 52 4.40 -42.82 0.09
C MET A 52 4.23 -44.34 -0.10
N PRO A 53 3.49 -45.02 0.80
CA PRO A 53 3.10 -46.41 0.57
C PRO A 53 2.37 -46.56 -0.76
N SER A 54 2.51 -47.74 -1.38
CA SER A 54 1.66 -48.04 -2.54
C SER A 54 0.18 -48.08 -2.12
N VAL A 55 -0.72 -47.77 -3.06
CA VAL A 55 -2.17 -47.77 -2.83
C VAL A 55 -2.63 -49.04 -2.09
N ARG A 56 -2.13 -50.21 -2.50
CA ARG A 56 -2.46 -51.50 -1.86
C ARG A 56 -1.93 -51.63 -0.44
N GLN A 57 -0.70 -51.15 -0.20
CA GLN A 57 -0.11 -51.14 1.14
C GLN A 57 -0.86 -50.21 2.09
N PHE A 58 -1.13 -48.97 1.64
CA PHE A 58 -1.86 -48.00 2.45
C PHE A 58 -3.28 -48.48 2.77
N ALA A 59 -4.00 -49.04 1.78
CA ALA A 59 -5.34 -49.60 1.96
C ALA A 59 -5.35 -50.73 3.01
N LYS A 60 -4.37 -51.61 2.93
CA LYS A 60 -4.23 -52.72 3.89
C LYS A 60 -3.90 -52.26 5.32
N CYS A 61 -2.98 -51.28 5.46
CA CYS A 61 -2.59 -50.74 6.78
C CYS A 61 -3.73 -49.98 7.47
N ASN A 62 -4.59 -49.34 6.72
CA ASN A 62 -5.65 -48.50 7.29
C ASN A 62 -7.07 -49.10 7.17
N ALA A 63 -7.20 -50.34 6.76
CA ALA A 63 -8.45 -51.08 6.59
C ALA A 63 -9.51 -50.33 5.72
N VAL A 64 -9.06 -49.70 4.62
CA VAL A 64 -9.88 -48.95 3.67
C VAL A 64 -9.81 -49.54 2.27
N SER A 65 -10.71 -49.18 1.37
CA SER A 65 -10.68 -49.64 -0.01
C SER A 65 -9.53 -48.99 -0.82
N THR A 66 -9.01 -49.71 -1.81
CA THR A 66 -8.02 -49.14 -2.74
C THR A 66 -8.58 -47.94 -3.50
N PHE A 67 -9.85 -47.91 -3.79
CA PHE A 67 -10.53 -46.77 -4.41
C PHE A 67 -10.47 -45.54 -3.51
N THR A 68 -10.77 -45.66 -2.21
CA THR A 68 -10.67 -44.58 -1.22
C THR A 68 -9.25 -44.00 -1.18
N VAL A 69 -8.22 -44.87 -1.24
CA VAL A 69 -6.82 -44.39 -1.23
C VAL A 69 -6.43 -43.67 -2.52
N VAL A 70 -6.86 -44.17 -3.68
CA VAL A 70 -6.60 -43.51 -4.98
C VAL A 70 -7.19 -42.11 -4.96
N GLU A 71 -8.47 -41.97 -4.59
CA GLU A 71 -9.14 -40.69 -4.52
C GLU A 71 -8.47 -39.73 -3.52
N SER A 72 -8.04 -40.24 -2.35
CA SER A 72 -7.29 -39.45 -1.38
C SER A 72 -5.94 -38.97 -1.91
N TYR A 73 -5.20 -39.83 -2.62
CA TYR A 73 -3.91 -39.48 -3.20
C TYR A 73 -4.04 -38.48 -4.35
N GLU A 74 -5.08 -38.60 -5.19
CA GLU A 74 -5.38 -37.62 -6.25
C GLU A 74 -5.74 -36.26 -5.66
N ARG A 75 -6.53 -36.24 -4.60
CA ARG A 75 -6.81 -34.94 -3.88
C ARG A 75 -5.53 -34.35 -3.28
N LEU A 76 -4.67 -35.15 -2.68
CA LEU A 76 -3.37 -34.73 -2.13
C LEU A 76 -2.42 -34.21 -3.24
N ILE A 77 -2.49 -34.77 -4.47
CA ILE A 77 -1.75 -34.26 -5.63
C ILE A 77 -2.32 -32.95 -6.08
N THR A 78 -3.64 -32.82 -6.16
CA THR A 78 -4.32 -31.55 -6.50
C THR A 78 -3.99 -30.46 -5.49
N LEU A 79 -3.83 -30.82 -4.20
CA LEU A 79 -3.37 -29.91 -3.14
C LEU A 79 -1.85 -29.66 -3.16
N GLY A 80 -1.12 -30.24 -4.13
CA GLY A 80 0.34 -30.08 -4.24
C GLY A 80 1.15 -30.76 -3.13
N MET A 81 0.52 -31.56 -2.26
CA MET A 81 1.16 -32.24 -1.14
C MET A 81 1.81 -33.54 -1.53
N LEU A 82 1.39 -34.15 -2.63
CA LEU A 82 2.02 -35.33 -3.23
C LEU A 82 2.32 -35.06 -4.71
N SER A 83 3.33 -35.79 -5.22
CA SER A 83 3.60 -35.87 -6.66
C SER A 83 3.61 -37.33 -7.10
N SER A 84 3.10 -37.61 -8.29
CA SER A 84 3.12 -38.95 -8.90
C SER A 84 4.30 -39.02 -9.86
N ARG A 85 5.10 -40.11 -9.75
CA ARG A 85 6.16 -40.44 -10.72
C ARG A 85 5.82 -41.77 -11.38
N ARG A 86 5.64 -41.71 -12.69
CA ARG A 86 5.23 -42.90 -13.50
C ARG A 86 6.17 -44.10 -13.24
N GLY A 87 5.63 -45.23 -12.80
CA GLY A 87 6.41 -46.45 -12.45
C GLY A 87 7.10 -46.40 -11.08
N SER A 88 7.20 -45.27 -10.40
CA SER A 88 7.91 -45.12 -9.12
C SER A 88 6.98 -44.92 -7.92
N GLY A 89 5.74 -44.49 -8.12
CA GLY A 89 4.73 -44.27 -7.08
C GLY A 89 4.54 -42.82 -6.69
N TYR A 90 4.07 -42.60 -5.46
CA TYR A 90 3.74 -41.29 -4.92
C TYR A 90 4.82 -40.80 -3.96
N PHE A 91 5.10 -39.50 -3.98
CA PHE A 91 6.14 -38.88 -3.17
C PHE A 91 5.60 -37.61 -2.50
N VAL A 92 6.03 -37.38 -1.26
CA VAL A 92 5.72 -36.12 -0.53
C VAL A 92 6.36 -34.98 -1.28
N SER A 93 5.56 -34.06 -1.77
CA SER A 93 6.00 -32.80 -2.38
C SER A 93 6.02 -31.71 -1.34
N LYS A 94 6.90 -30.75 -1.51
CA LYS A 94 6.63 -29.43 -0.94
C LYS A 94 5.33 -28.99 -1.58
N PRO A 95 4.25 -28.68 -0.85
CA PRO A 95 3.13 -28.01 -1.46
C PRO A 95 3.78 -26.90 -2.28
N ALA A 96 3.58 -26.84 -3.59
CA ALA A 96 3.73 -25.59 -4.31
C ALA A 96 3.00 -24.65 -3.40
N SER A 97 3.72 -23.72 -2.75
CA SER A 97 3.09 -22.83 -1.82
C SER A 97 1.81 -22.43 -2.53
N ALA A 98 0.70 -23.07 -2.11
CA ALA A 98 -0.61 -22.57 -2.49
C ALA A 98 -0.42 -21.10 -2.24
N PRO A 99 -0.80 -20.20 -3.16
CA PRO A 99 -0.79 -18.79 -2.83
C PRO A 99 -1.42 -18.80 -1.46
N SER A 100 -0.60 -18.60 -0.44
CA SER A 100 -1.01 -18.54 0.95
C SER A 100 -2.26 -17.73 0.83
N PRO A 101 -3.45 -18.18 1.26
CA PRO A 101 -4.52 -17.23 1.35
C PRO A 101 -3.82 -16.10 2.05
N LEU A 102 -3.76 -14.93 1.41
CA LEU A 102 -3.08 -13.71 1.85
C LEU A 102 -3.73 -13.24 3.17
N LEU A 103 -3.74 -14.13 4.12
CA LEU A 103 -4.18 -14.00 5.47
C LEU A 103 -2.91 -13.93 6.32
N HIS A 104 -2.38 -12.66 6.28
CA HIS A 104 -2.10 -12.02 7.53
C HIS A 104 -0.97 -12.63 8.37
N ALA A 105 0.29 -12.43 7.97
CA ALA A 105 1.12 -11.76 8.96
C ALA A 105 0.56 -10.32 8.98
N THR A 106 -0.37 -10.07 9.85
CA THR A 106 -0.98 -8.77 10.08
C THR A 106 0.05 -7.89 10.77
N THR A 107 0.90 -7.25 9.99
CA THR A 107 1.28 -5.90 10.39
C THR A 107 -0.04 -5.14 10.29
N PRO A 108 -0.61 -4.64 11.40
CA PRO A 108 -1.85 -3.90 11.36
C PRO A 108 -1.68 -2.77 10.37
N THR A 109 -2.46 -2.79 9.30
CA THR A 109 -2.43 -1.67 8.36
C THR A 109 -3.20 -0.52 8.98
N MET A 110 -2.96 0.69 8.52
CA MET A 110 -3.79 1.83 8.92
C MET A 110 -5.28 1.56 8.63
N LEU A 111 -5.61 0.71 7.64
CA LEU A 111 -6.97 0.26 7.34
C LEU A 111 -7.54 -0.67 8.42
N ASP A 112 -6.72 -1.50 9.06
CA ASP A 112 -7.15 -2.39 10.14
C ASP A 112 -7.36 -1.62 11.46
N ALA A 113 -6.60 -0.53 11.65
CA ALA A 113 -6.70 0.34 12.81
C ALA A 113 -7.74 1.47 12.63
N LEU A 114 -8.04 1.84 11.38
CA LEU A 114 -9.02 2.86 11.05
C LEU A 114 -10.39 2.20 10.86
N SER A 115 -11.20 2.19 11.93
CA SER A 115 -12.63 1.95 11.81
C SER A 115 -13.21 2.84 10.68
N PRO A 116 -14.14 2.31 9.86
CA PRO A 116 -14.86 3.12 8.87
C PRO A 116 -15.44 4.42 9.45
N ASP A 117 -15.75 4.43 10.74
CA ASP A 117 -16.28 5.57 11.49
C ASP A 117 -15.31 6.78 11.52
N LEU A 118 -14.01 6.56 11.38
CA LEU A 118 -13.02 7.64 11.29
C LEU A 118 -13.11 8.43 9.98
N TYR A 119 -13.50 7.75 8.89
CA TYR A 119 -13.73 8.41 7.60
C TYR A 119 -15.10 9.08 7.52
N SER A 120 -16.06 8.65 8.34
CA SER A 120 -17.43 9.16 8.32
C SER A 120 -17.62 10.49 9.07
N GLY A 121 -16.58 10.98 9.78
CA GLY A 121 -16.67 12.19 10.62
C GLY A 121 -17.50 11.97 11.89
N VAL A 122 -17.89 10.74 12.19
CA VAL A 122 -18.67 10.37 13.40
C VAL A 122 -17.77 10.24 14.63
N SER A 123 -16.48 10.01 14.43
CA SER A 123 -15.52 9.93 15.53
C SER A 123 -15.28 11.29 16.16
N SER A 124 -15.46 11.41 17.47
CA SER A 124 -15.09 12.59 18.26
C SER A 124 -13.59 12.68 18.54
N ALA A 125 -12.80 11.71 18.09
CA ALA A 125 -11.35 11.69 18.32
C ALA A 125 -10.63 12.74 17.46
N LEU A 126 -9.65 13.42 18.06
CA LEU A 126 -8.76 14.37 17.38
C LEU A 126 -7.88 13.63 16.36
N PRO A 127 -8.00 13.87 15.04
CA PRO A 127 -7.38 13.03 14.01
C PRO A 127 -5.94 13.46 13.67
N VAL A 128 -5.05 13.52 14.66
CA VAL A 128 -3.66 13.98 14.52
C VAL A 128 -2.86 13.14 13.54
N GLY A 129 -3.14 11.83 13.48
CA GLY A 129 -2.50 10.91 12.53
C GLY A 129 -3.13 10.90 11.13
N SER A 130 -4.17 11.71 10.85
CA SER A 130 -4.92 11.67 9.59
C SER A 130 -4.13 12.14 8.38
N GLY A 131 -4.53 11.66 7.20
CA GLY A 131 -3.97 12.08 5.92
C GLY A 131 -4.76 13.20 5.22
N TRP A 132 -5.65 13.91 5.89
CA TRP A 132 -6.48 14.99 5.34
C TRP A 132 -6.42 16.22 6.25
N LEU A 133 -6.70 17.38 5.65
CA LEU A 133 -6.75 18.66 6.37
C LEU A 133 -8.14 18.88 6.97
N PRO A 134 -8.28 19.76 7.99
CA PRO A 134 -9.56 20.18 8.51
C PRO A 134 -10.44 20.77 7.40
N PRO A 135 -11.75 20.49 7.39
CA PRO A 135 -12.66 21.02 6.36
C PRO A 135 -12.59 22.54 6.22
N GLU A 136 -12.43 23.27 7.30
CA GLU A 136 -12.35 24.73 7.34
C GLU A 136 -11.07 25.32 6.69
N TRP A 137 -10.08 24.46 6.38
CA TRP A 137 -8.87 24.89 5.66
C TRP A 137 -9.09 24.97 4.15
N TYR A 138 -10.09 24.22 3.65
CA TYR A 138 -10.53 24.33 2.26
C TYR A 138 -11.48 25.50 2.10
N GLY A 139 -11.46 26.14 0.95
CA GLY A 139 -12.36 27.27 0.67
C GLY A 139 -13.76 26.80 0.30
N ASP A 140 -14.72 26.96 1.19
CA ASP A 140 -16.12 26.58 0.95
C ASP A 140 -16.69 27.20 -0.33
N ASP A 141 -16.41 28.48 -0.57
CA ASP A 141 -16.89 29.22 -1.76
C ASP A 141 -16.40 28.57 -3.07
N VAL A 142 -15.15 28.06 -3.10
CA VAL A 142 -14.56 27.44 -4.29
C VAL A 142 -15.30 26.15 -4.64
N LEU A 143 -15.51 25.28 -3.64
CA LEU A 143 -16.13 23.98 -3.84
C LEU A 143 -17.62 24.12 -4.19
N LEU A 144 -18.36 24.96 -3.46
CA LEU A 144 -19.78 25.17 -3.68
C LEU A 144 -20.06 25.82 -5.05
N ASP A 145 -19.27 26.81 -5.46
CA ASP A 145 -19.41 27.42 -6.79
C ASP A 145 -19.09 26.39 -7.89
N ALA A 146 -18.01 25.64 -7.74
CA ALA A 146 -17.61 24.62 -8.70
C ALA A 146 -18.71 23.55 -8.87
N LEU A 147 -19.32 23.08 -7.79
CA LEU A 147 -20.43 22.11 -7.83
C LEU A 147 -21.66 22.71 -8.51
N ARG A 148 -22.04 23.97 -8.19
CA ARG A 148 -23.16 24.65 -8.87
C ARG A 148 -22.94 24.76 -10.37
N GLN A 149 -21.72 25.08 -10.80
CA GLN A 149 -21.37 25.16 -12.22
C GLN A 149 -21.38 23.77 -12.87
N ALA A 150 -20.86 22.74 -12.19
CA ALA A 150 -20.85 21.37 -12.68
C ALA A 150 -22.25 20.81 -12.93
N MET A 151 -23.25 21.23 -12.15
CA MET A 151 -24.63 20.82 -12.32
C MET A 151 -25.36 21.51 -13.50
N ARG A 152 -24.78 22.52 -14.13
CA ARG A 152 -25.34 23.21 -15.32
C ARG A 152 -25.07 22.44 -16.60
N ILE A 153 -25.43 21.16 -16.64
CA ILE A 153 -25.29 20.30 -17.80
C ILE A 153 -26.66 19.88 -18.34
N PRO A 154 -26.82 19.70 -19.65
CA PRO A 154 -28.06 19.17 -20.22
C PRO A 154 -28.38 17.82 -19.63
N THR A 155 -29.65 17.60 -19.23
CA THR A 155 -30.11 16.34 -18.61
C THR A 155 -29.81 15.11 -19.48
N GLN A 156 -29.76 15.26 -20.79
CA GLN A 156 -29.41 14.17 -21.71
C GLN A 156 -28.00 13.63 -21.47
N ARG A 157 -27.04 14.49 -21.12
CA ARG A 157 -25.66 14.09 -20.78
C ARG A 157 -25.62 13.29 -19.48
N LEU A 158 -26.48 13.58 -18.53
CA LEU A 158 -26.58 12.85 -17.26
C LEU A 158 -27.15 11.44 -17.39
N ARG A 159 -27.78 11.11 -18.54
CA ARG A 159 -28.38 9.79 -18.80
C ARG A 159 -27.44 8.86 -19.58
N GLY A 160 -26.25 9.32 -19.96
CA GLY A 160 -25.22 8.55 -20.65
C GLY A 160 -23.99 8.33 -19.80
N TYR A 161 -23.14 7.43 -20.24
CA TYR A 161 -21.80 7.28 -19.66
C TYR A 161 -20.91 8.46 -20.04
N GLY A 162 -20.00 8.85 -19.12
CA GLY A 162 -18.91 9.76 -19.41
C GLY A 162 -17.88 9.16 -20.37
N HIS A 163 -16.91 9.96 -20.79
CA HIS A 163 -15.81 9.45 -21.60
C HIS A 163 -14.93 8.47 -20.77
N PRO A 164 -14.57 7.30 -21.28
CA PRO A 164 -13.79 6.31 -20.50
C PRO A 164 -12.45 6.83 -19.98
N ALA A 165 -11.73 7.67 -20.74
CA ALA A 165 -10.51 8.30 -20.28
C ALA A 165 -10.75 9.48 -19.32
N GLY A 166 -12.01 9.86 -19.05
CA GLY A 166 -12.43 11.03 -18.27
C GLY A 166 -12.76 12.22 -19.15
N LEU A 167 -13.32 13.26 -18.54
CA LEU A 167 -13.83 14.47 -19.21
C LEU A 167 -12.76 15.12 -20.11
N PRO A 168 -12.99 15.20 -21.45
CA PRO A 168 -11.98 15.70 -22.37
C PRO A 168 -11.49 17.12 -22.05
N SER A 169 -12.41 18.03 -21.67
CA SER A 169 -12.05 19.41 -21.31
C SER A 169 -11.20 19.49 -20.05
N LEU A 170 -11.36 18.60 -19.07
CA LEU A 170 -10.48 18.54 -17.90
C LEU A 170 -9.09 18.00 -18.31
N ARG A 171 -9.03 16.96 -19.13
CA ARG A 171 -7.74 16.42 -19.62
C ARG A 171 -6.98 17.48 -20.42
N GLN A 172 -7.65 18.23 -21.29
CA GLN A 172 -7.06 19.34 -22.06
C GLN A 172 -6.54 20.46 -21.14
N HIS A 173 -7.32 20.83 -20.11
CA HIS A 173 -6.90 21.84 -19.15
C HIS A 173 -5.66 21.39 -18.36
N LEU A 174 -5.64 20.13 -17.90
CA LEU A 174 -4.50 19.57 -17.20
C LEU A 174 -3.27 19.45 -18.09
N ALA A 175 -3.43 19.02 -19.35
CA ALA A 175 -2.34 18.98 -20.33
C ALA A 175 -1.73 20.36 -20.54
N GLN A 176 -2.56 21.38 -20.71
CA GLN A 176 -2.11 22.76 -20.88
C GLN A 176 -1.39 23.29 -19.64
N GLN A 177 -1.94 23.07 -18.43
CA GLN A 177 -1.32 23.47 -17.17
C GLN A 177 0.05 22.80 -16.97
N LEU A 178 0.10 21.47 -17.11
CA LEU A 178 1.33 20.71 -16.92
C LEU A 178 2.38 21.02 -17.99
N SER A 179 1.95 21.34 -19.23
CA SER A 179 2.87 21.77 -20.29
C SER A 179 3.50 23.14 -20.02
N GLN A 180 2.81 24.01 -19.31
CA GLN A 180 3.36 25.30 -18.89
C GLN A 180 4.28 25.19 -17.66
N GLU A 181 3.97 24.29 -16.75
CA GLU A 181 4.65 24.19 -15.46
C GLU A 181 5.82 23.19 -15.45
N LEU A 182 5.71 22.09 -16.20
CA LEU A 182 6.63 20.97 -16.10
C LEU A 182 7.24 20.52 -17.45
N PHE A 183 6.41 20.01 -18.38
CA PHE A 183 6.88 19.43 -19.67
C PHE A 183 5.72 19.33 -20.67
N GLN A 184 6.04 19.27 -21.96
CA GLN A 184 5.05 19.14 -23.02
C GLN A 184 4.24 17.86 -22.90
N LEU A 185 2.90 17.98 -22.86
CA LEU A 185 1.98 16.89 -22.62
C LEU A 185 0.70 17.04 -23.45
N ASP A 186 0.25 15.96 -24.05
CA ASP A 186 -1.01 15.90 -24.79
C ASP A 186 -2.15 15.39 -23.88
N ALA A 187 -3.39 15.80 -24.16
CA ALA A 187 -4.54 15.35 -23.40
C ALA A 187 -4.77 13.82 -23.48
N GLU A 188 -4.33 13.21 -24.58
CA GLU A 188 -4.37 11.76 -24.82
C GLU A 188 -3.43 10.98 -23.92
N GLN A 189 -2.41 11.62 -23.36
CA GLN A 189 -1.50 11.05 -22.36
C GLN A 189 -2.02 11.15 -20.92
N ILE A 190 -3.26 11.63 -20.73
CA ILE A 190 -3.90 11.78 -19.41
C ILE A 190 -5.11 10.86 -19.30
N LEU A 191 -5.15 10.07 -18.23
CA LEU A 191 -6.27 9.25 -17.82
C LEU A 191 -6.79 9.75 -16.46
N LEU A 192 -8.08 10.12 -16.35
CA LEU A 192 -8.68 10.48 -15.09
C LEU A 192 -9.05 9.24 -14.29
N THR A 193 -8.95 9.33 -12.96
CA THR A 193 -9.15 8.21 -12.04
C THR A 193 -9.97 8.63 -10.82
N ASN A 194 -10.49 7.66 -10.06
CA ASN A 194 -11.17 7.90 -8.77
C ASN A 194 -10.15 8.17 -7.65
N GLY A 195 -9.33 9.22 -7.81
CA GLY A 195 -8.21 9.55 -6.95
C GLY A 195 -6.96 8.71 -7.22
N ALA A 196 -5.84 9.03 -6.53
CA ALA A 196 -4.54 8.38 -6.73
C ALA A 196 -4.55 6.88 -6.42
N THR A 197 -5.28 6.43 -5.40
CA THR A 197 -5.36 5.00 -5.06
C THR A 197 -5.89 4.15 -6.22
N HIS A 198 -6.90 4.66 -6.96
CA HIS A 198 -7.38 3.99 -8.16
C HIS A 198 -6.34 4.00 -9.28
N ALA A 199 -5.56 5.08 -9.43
CA ALA A 199 -4.44 5.10 -10.37
C ALA A 199 -3.39 4.03 -10.04
N PHE A 200 -3.01 3.89 -8.76
CA PHE A 200 -2.07 2.85 -8.31
C PHE A 200 -2.60 1.43 -8.55
N ASP A 201 -3.89 1.19 -8.30
CA ASP A 201 -4.54 -0.10 -8.59
C ASP A 201 -4.50 -0.44 -10.10
N LEU A 202 -4.82 0.52 -10.96
CA LEU A 202 -4.73 0.34 -12.41
C LEU A 202 -3.29 0.05 -12.87
N ILE A 203 -2.30 0.76 -12.33
CA ILE A 203 -0.88 0.56 -12.65
C ILE A 203 -0.43 -0.85 -12.25
N LEU A 204 -0.75 -1.28 -11.02
CA LEU A 204 -0.40 -2.61 -10.53
C LEU A 204 -1.05 -3.71 -11.38
N ARG A 205 -2.33 -3.56 -11.75
CA ARG A 205 -3.04 -4.51 -12.63
C ARG A 205 -2.45 -4.59 -14.03
N THR A 206 -1.91 -3.48 -14.53
CA THR A 206 -1.38 -3.40 -15.90
C THR A 206 0.06 -3.93 -15.96
N LEU A 207 0.91 -3.56 -15.02
CA LEU A 207 2.35 -3.80 -15.10
C LEU A 207 2.86 -4.97 -14.25
N CYS A 208 2.07 -5.45 -13.27
CA CYS A 208 2.50 -6.48 -12.34
C CYS A 208 1.64 -7.74 -12.39
N LYS A 209 2.26 -8.86 -12.00
CA LYS A 209 1.60 -10.15 -11.74
C LYS A 209 1.87 -10.57 -10.30
N PRO A 210 1.05 -11.45 -9.73
CA PRO A 210 1.34 -12.04 -8.42
C PRO A 210 2.75 -12.66 -8.39
N GLY A 211 3.52 -12.31 -7.34
CA GLY A 211 4.92 -12.69 -7.18
C GLY A 211 5.94 -11.68 -7.71
N ASP A 212 5.53 -10.69 -8.50
CA ASP A 212 6.45 -9.63 -8.96
C ASP A 212 6.89 -8.74 -7.80
N THR A 213 8.14 -8.30 -7.84
CA THR A 213 8.68 -7.35 -6.88
C THR A 213 8.35 -5.92 -7.25
N VAL A 214 7.90 -5.17 -6.24
CA VAL A 214 7.59 -3.75 -6.31
C VAL A 214 8.46 -3.00 -5.33
N LEU A 215 9.31 -2.10 -5.81
CA LEU A 215 10.09 -1.23 -4.93
C LEU A 215 9.23 -0.11 -4.38
N VAL A 216 9.41 0.19 -3.10
CA VAL A 216 8.71 1.27 -2.38
C VAL A 216 9.67 1.98 -1.45
N GLU A 217 9.35 3.21 -1.08
CA GLU A 217 10.05 3.93 -0.02
C GLU A 217 9.77 3.29 1.35
N ASN A 218 10.76 3.30 2.23
CA ASN A 218 10.62 2.84 3.61
C ASN A 218 11.25 3.87 4.57
N PRO A 219 10.44 4.58 5.39
CA PRO A 219 8.99 4.48 5.48
C PRO A 219 8.26 5.04 4.25
N GLY A 220 7.07 4.50 3.97
CA GLY A 220 6.28 4.84 2.79
C GLY A 220 4.77 4.87 3.05
N TYR A 221 3.98 5.11 2.01
CA TYR A 221 2.54 5.25 2.13
C TYR A 221 1.84 3.92 2.45
N SER A 222 1.23 3.81 3.63
CA SER A 222 0.65 2.59 4.20
C SER A 222 -0.38 1.90 3.29
N ASN A 223 -1.32 2.66 2.71
CA ASN A 223 -2.35 2.08 1.85
C ASN A 223 -1.77 1.49 0.56
N LEU A 224 -0.67 2.08 0.04
CA LEU A 224 0.04 1.54 -1.10
C LEU A 224 0.69 0.19 -0.77
N LEU A 225 1.32 0.07 0.41
CA LEU A 225 1.90 -1.20 0.87
C LEU A 225 0.85 -2.31 0.95
N SER A 226 -0.33 -1.98 1.48
CA SER A 226 -1.47 -2.90 1.56
C SER A 226 -1.98 -3.27 0.17
N LEU A 227 -2.09 -2.30 -0.74
CA LEU A 227 -2.55 -2.51 -2.11
C LEU A 227 -1.60 -3.43 -2.90
N ILE A 228 -0.28 -3.22 -2.80
CA ILE A 228 0.75 -4.08 -3.41
C ILE A 228 0.60 -5.53 -2.93
N ARG A 229 0.47 -5.75 -1.62
CA ARG A 229 0.26 -7.07 -1.05
C ARG A 229 -1.06 -7.70 -1.51
N HIS A 230 -2.13 -6.90 -1.61
CA HIS A 230 -3.44 -7.36 -2.09
C HIS A 230 -3.38 -7.87 -3.54
N HIS A 231 -2.52 -7.27 -4.37
CA HIS A 231 -2.25 -7.76 -5.73
C HIS A 231 -1.35 -9.01 -5.78
N GLY A 232 -0.92 -9.54 -4.62
CA GLY A 232 0.01 -10.66 -4.54
C GLY A 232 1.44 -10.30 -4.91
N CYS A 233 1.77 -9.03 -5.03
CA CYS A 233 3.11 -8.53 -5.28
C CYS A 233 3.91 -8.44 -3.98
N ILE A 234 5.24 -8.42 -4.10
CA ILE A 234 6.18 -8.39 -2.98
C ILE A 234 6.75 -6.98 -2.84
N PRO A 235 6.34 -6.20 -1.81
CA PRO A 235 6.95 -4.89 -1.58
C PRO A 235 8.36 -5.04 -1.02
N VAL A 236 9.33 -4.36 -1.62
CA VAL A 236 10.72 -4.28 -1.16
C VAL A 236 11.06 -2.82 -0.88
N GLY A 237 11.33 -2.50 0.40
CA GLY A 237 11.56 -1.15 0.88
C GLY A 237 12.95 -0.63 0.52
N ILE A 238 13.02 0.60 0.06
CA ILE A 238 14.26 1.38 -0.09
C ILE A 238 14.26 2.44 1.01
N GLN A 239 15.32 2.45 1.81
CA GLN A 239 15.41 3.38 2.94
C GLN A 239 15.34 4.83 2.45
N ARG A 240 14.53 5.63 3.13
CA ARG A 240 14.44 7.08 2.96
C ARG A 240 14.54 7.77 4.31
N ASP A 241 15.36 8.79 4.38
CA ASP A 241 15.62 9.58 5.58
C ASP A 241 15.75 11.08 5.27
N ALA A 242 16.39 11.84 6.15
CA ALA A 242 16.66 13.27 5.98
C ALA A 242 17.56 13.58 4.76
N HIS A 243 18.39 12.63 4.36
CA HIS A 243 19.30 12.77 3.20
C HIS A 243 18.63 12.37 1.88
N GLY A 244 17.42 11.82 1.96
CA GLY A 244 16.60 11.36 0.83
C GLY A 244 16.61 9.84 0.69
N LEU A 245 16.56 9.36 -0.55
CA LEU A 245 16.45 7.94 -0.89
C LEU A 245 17.86 7.30 -0.97
N ASP A 246 18.02 6.13 -0.36
CA ASP A 246 19.27 5.35 -0.45
C ASP A 246 19.34 4.67 -1.83
N LEU A 247 20.02 5.33 -2.77
CA LEU A 247 20.15 4.87 -4.15
C LEU A 247 21.21 3.78 -4.32
N ASP A 248 22.10 3.58 -3.37
CA ASP A 248 23.05 2.47 -3.37
C ASP A 248 22.35 1.18 -2.98
N ALA A 249 21.57 1.20 -1.89
CA ALA A 249 20.71 0.09 -1.53
C ALA A 249 19.64 -0.22 -2.60
N LEU A 250 19.15 0.80 -3.31
CA LEU A 250 18.24 0.59 -4.44
C LEU A 250 18.91 -0.23 -5.54
N MET A 251 20.15 0.13 -5.92
CA MET A 251 20.91 -0.58 -6.93
C MET A 251 21.11 -2.06 -6.55
N GLU A 252 21.54 -2.34 -5.32
CA GLU A 252 21.71 -3.71 -4.83
C GLU A 252 20.41 -4.52 -4.89
N LYS A 253 19.30 -3.91 -4.44
CA LYS A 253 17.97 -4.56 -4.46
C LYS A 253 17.43 -4.72 -5.88
N ALA A 254 17.73 -3.81 -6.80
CA ALA A 254 17.34 -3.96 -8.20
C ALA A 254 18.05 -5.14 -8.87
N ILE A 255 19.34 -5.36 -8.57
CA ILE A 255 20.10 -6.54 -9.02
C ILE A 255 19.47 -7.83 -8.47
N LEU A 256 19.20 -7.84 -7.14
CA LEU A 256 18.76 -9.04 -6.44
C LEU A 256 17.32 -9.44 -6.80
N HIS A 257 16.41 -8.48 -6.91
CA HIS A 257 14.97 -8.72 -6.98
C HIS A 257 14.36 -8.50 -8.36
N GLN A 258 15.09 -7.87 -9.31
CA GLN A 258 14.61 -7.57 -10.67
C GLN A 258 13.18 -6.96 -10.66
N PRO A 259 12.98 -5.81 -9.99
CA PRO A 259 11.65 -5.23 -9.77
C PRO A 259 10.97 -4.85 -11.09
N LYS A 260 9.65 -4.83 -11.10
CA LYS A 260 8.85 -4.36 -12.25
C LYS A 260 8.60 -2.86 -12.19
N ILE A 261 8.32 -2.36 -11.00
CA ILE A 261 8.02 -0.95 -10.77
C ILE A 261 8.57 -0.48 -9.42
N MET A 262 8.77 0.83 -9.32
CA MET A 262 9.02 1.52 -8.06
C MET A 262 8.06 2.67 -7.89
N PHE A 263 7.39 2.73 -6.72
CA PHE A 263 6.62 3.90 -6.31
C PHE A 263 7.48 4.85 -5.49
N VAL A 264 7.41 6.14 -5.82
CA VAL A 264 8.19 7.18 -5.15
C VAL A 264 7.42 8.49 -5.04
N ASN A 265 7.41 9.10 -3.85
CA ASN A 265 7.00 10.48 -3.67
C ASN A 265 8.19 11.39 -3.96
N THR A 266 8.17 12.09 -5.09
CA THR A 266 9.25 13.00 -5.47
C THR A 266 9.31 14.21 -4.55
N VAL A 267 8.13 14.70 -4.13
CA VAL A 267 7.99 15.91 -3.31
C VAL A 267 7.12 15.66 -2.08
N LEU A 268 7.49 16.29 -0.96
CA LEU A 268 6.72 16.31 0.29
C LEU A 268 6.27 14.92 0.75
N GLN A 269 7.20 13.99 0.74
CA GLN A 269 6.97 12.56 0.94
C GLN A 269 6.18 12.26 2.21
N ASN A 270 5.24 11.34 2.10
CA ASN A 270 4.48 10.79 3.21
C ASN A 270 5.15 9.51 3.73
N PRO A 271 5.66 9.46 5.00
CA PRO A 271 5.31 10.38 6.10
C PRO A 271 6.36 11.46 6.44
N LEU A 272 7.51 11.53 5.76
CA LEU A 272 8.68 12.28 6.23
C LEU A 272 8.68 13.78 5.87
N GLY A 273 7.85 14.23 4.91
CA GLY A 273 7.82 15.62 4.44
C GLY A 273 9.07 16.05 3.65
N THR A 274 9.91 15.10 3.22
CA THR A 274 11.12 15.38 2.43
C THR A 274 10.84 15.39 0.93
N SER A 275 11.69 16.08 0.15
CA SER A 275 11.68 16.04 -1.33
C SER A 275 13.01 15.50 -1.84
N LEU A 276 13.01 14.85 -3.01
CA LEU A 276 14.25 14.44 -3.68
C LEU A 276 15.02 15.66 -4.17
N SER A 277 16.34 15.57 -4.12
CA SER A 277 17.20 16.54 -4.81
C SER A 277 17.21 16.27 -6.33
N GLN A 278 17.58 17.27 -7.13
CA GLN A 278 17.76 17.11 -8.57
C GLN A 278 18.74 15.99 -8.91
N ALA A 279 19.85 15.88 -8.16
CA ALA A 279 20.85 14.84 -8.33
C ALA A 279 20.29 13.43 -8.05
N GLN A 280 19.49 13.29 -6.98
CA GLN A 280 18.83 12.03 -6.66
C GLN A 280 17.80 11.63 -7.74
N ALA A 281 17.02 12.60 -8.25
CA ALA A 281 16.06 12.36 -9.31
C ALA A 281 16.76 11.87 -10.60
N HIS A 282 17.85 12.48 -11.01
CA HIS A 282 18.63 12.02 -12.17
C HIS A 282 19.20 10.61 -11.97
N ARG A 283 19.80 10.35 -10.80
CA ARG A 283 20.35 9.03 -10.50
C ARG A 283 19.27 7.94 -10.45
N LEU A 284 18.11 8.25 -9.91
CA LEU A 284 16.97 7.32 -9.86
C LEU A 284 16.49 6.95 -11.25
N LEU A 285 16.38 7.94 -12.17
CA LEU A 285 16.02 7.70 -13.57
C LEU A 285 17.07 6.81 -14.27
N ALA A 286 18.35 7.06 -14.05
CA ALA A 286 19.42 6.24 -14.62
C ALA A 286 19.37 4.79 -14.13
N LEU A 287 19.09 4.57 -12.83
CA LEU A 287 18.92 3.22 -12.29
C LEU A 287 17.67 2.52 -12.84
N ALA A 288 16.56 3.23 -13.00
CA ALA A 288 15.34 2.68 -13.60
C ALA A 288 15.56 2.25 -15.05
N GLU A 289 16.36 3.01 -15.82
CA GLU A 289 16.74 2.64 -17.19
C GLU A 289 17.71 1.45 -17.21
N GLN A 290 18.73 1.47 -16.35
CA GLN A 290 19.75 0.42 -16.26
C GLN A 290 19.14 -0.96 -15.89
N PHE A 291 18.17 -0.99 -14.96
CA PHE A 291 17.58 -2.22 -14.42
C PHE A 291 16.18 -2.52 -14.96
N ASP A 292 15.71 -1.78 -15.96
CA ASP A 292 14.47 -2.00 -16.70
C ASP A 292 13.21 -2.07 -15.83
N PHE A 293 13.02 -1.11 -14.91
CA PHE A 293 11.79 -0.98 -14.14
C PHE A 293 11.10 0.37 -14.36
N TRP A 294 9.77 0.39 -14.18
CA TRP A 294 8.97 1.61 -14.27
C TRP A 294 9.04 2.42 -12.98
N LEU A 295 8.99 3.74 -13.10
CA LEU A 295 8.83 4.64 -11.96
C LEU A 295 7.40 5.17 -11.92
N VAL A 296 6.77 5.08 -10.74
CA VAL A 296 5.48 5.70 -10.47
C VAL A 296 5.72 6.89 -9.55
N GLU A 297 5.66 8.09 -10.13
CA GLU A 297 5.80 9.35 -9.42
C GLU A 297 4.48 9.70 -8.74
N ASP A 298 4.39 9.48 -7.42
CA ASP A 298 3.26 9.96 -6.61
C ASP A 298 3.44 11.45 -6.32
N ASP A 299 2.72 12.25 -7.10
CA ASP A 299 2.88 13.71 -7.16
C ASP A 299 1.67 14.46 -6.56
N ILE A 300 0.92 13.79 -5.66
CA ILE A 300 -0.33 14.31 -5.08
C ILE A 300 -0.15 15.54 -4.19
N TYR A 301 1.07 15.84 -3.76
CA TYR A 301 1.40 16.97 -2.90
C TYR A 301 2.04 18.16 -3.66
N ARG A 302 2.29 18.05 -4.98
CA ARG A 302 3.02 19.06 -5.75
C ARG A 302 2.43 20.45 -5.63
N GLU A 303 1.12 20.58 -5.68
CA GLU A 303 0.47 21.88 -5.56
C GLU A 303 0.67 22.54 -4.17
N LEU A 304 1.08 21.79 -3.15
CA LEU A 304 1.43 22.28 -1.82
C LEU A 304 2.88 22.74 -1.71
N CYS A 305 3.72 22.52 -2.73
CA CYS A 305 5.10 23.01 -2.74
C CYS A 305 5.12 24.54 -2.82
N THR A 306 5.99 25.14 -2.03
CA THR A 306 6.22 26.60 -2.03
C THR A 306 7.42 27.00 -2.88
N ARG A 307 8.20 26.03 -3.35
CA ARG A 307 9.39 26.19 -4.20
C ARG A 307 9.32 25.23 -5.38
N PRO A 308 10.02 25.53 -6.49
CA PRO A 308 10.20 24.58 -7.57
C PRO A 308 10.91 23.32 -7.06
N GLU A 309 10.35 22.16 -7.36
CA GLU A 309 10.87 20.85 -6.98
C GLU A 309 11.01 19.97 -8.24
N PRO A 310 11.96 19.01 -8.27
CA PRO A 310 12.14 18.13 -9.42
C PRO A 310 10.87 17.31 -9.72
N SER A 311 10.66 17.00 -11.00
CA SER A 311 9.65 16.04 -11.47
C SER A 311 10.31 15.00 -12.33
N LEU A 312 10.18 13.74 -11.96
CA LEU A 312 10.71 12.61 -12.73
C LEU A 312 10.03 12.53 -14.10
N ALA A 313 8.72 12.76 -14.16
CA ALA A 313 7.97 12.77 -15.41
C ALA A 313 8.46 13.85 -16.37
N ALA A 314 8.77 15.05 -15.85
CA ALA A 314 9.31 16.14 -16.67
C ALA A 314 10.73 15.84 -17.19
N MET A 315 11.55 15.20 -16.37
CA MET A 315 12.94 14.85 -16.74
C MET A 315 13.01 13.67 -17.73
N ASP A 316 12.06 12.74 -17.63
CA ASP A 316 12.01 11.52 -18.46
C ASP A 316 11.14 11.66 -19.71
N GLY A 317 10.21 12.60 -19.74
CA GLY A 317 9.24 12.76 -20.85
C GLY A 317 8.25 11.60 -20.95
N LEU A 318 7.90 10.97 -19.84
CA LEU A 318 6.98 9.82 -19.73
C LEU A 318 7.42 8.55 -20.48
N ARG A 319 8.72 8.39 -20.76
CA ARG A 319 9.23 7.18 -21.42
C ARG A 319 9.16 5.97 -20.48
N ARG A 320 9.48 6.19 -19.19
CA ARG A 320 9.54 5.18 -18.13
C ARG A 320 8.89 5.65 -16.81
N VAL A 321 8.42 6.87 -16.79
CA VAL A 321 7.77 7.47 -15.62
C VAL A 321 6.25 7.57 -15.85
N ILE A 322 5.49 7.13 -14.88
CA ILE A 322 4.05 7.32 -14.77
C ILE A 322 3.81 8.33 -13.66
N ARG A 323 3.25 9.51 -14.00
CA ARG A 323 2.92 10.52 -13.00
C ARG A 323 1.49 10.33 -12.50
N VAL A 324 1.30 10.37 -11.18
CA VAL A 324 -0.02 10.30 -10.54
C VAL A 324 -0.29 11.57 -9.74
N GLY A 325 -1.36 12.27 -10.08
CA GLY A 325 -1.85 13.46 -9.39
C GLY A 325 -3.22 13.25 -8.75
N SER A 326 -3.59 14.11 -7.80
CA SER A 326 -4.90 14.06 -7.14
C SER A 326 -5.32 15.41 -6.59
N PHE A 327 -6.61 15.71 -6.66
CA PHE A 327 -7.21 16.91 -6.08
C PHE A 327 -7.70 16.71 -4.64
N SER A 328 -7.50 15.51 -4.08
CA SER A 328 -7.97 15.19 -2.72
C SER A 328 -7.29 15.97 -1.60
N LYS A 329 -6.07 16.48 -1.84
CA LYS A 329 -5.29 17.19 -0.80
C LYS A 329 -5.40 18.73 -0.92
N VAL A 330 -5.84 19.23 -2.07
CA VAL A 330 -5.84 20.65 -2.39
C VAL A 330 -7.24 21.23 -2.64
N LEU A 331 -8.24 20.39 -2.92
CA LEU A 331 -9.60 20.84 -3.20
C LEU A 331 -10.64 20.12 -2.33
N SER A 332 -10.78 18.80 -2.49
CA SER A 332 -11.71 18.00 -1.69
C SER A 332 -11.43 16.52 -1.83
N PRO A 333 -11.27 15.78 -0.73
CA PRO A 333 -11.16 14.33 -0.77
C PRO A 333 -12.45 13.64 -1.22
N THR A 334 -13.61 14.25 -1.04
CA THR A 334 -14.94 13.70 -1.38
C THR A 334 -15.17 13.62 -2.89
N LEU A 335 -14.58 14.52 -3.68
CA LEU A 335 -14.76 14.53 -5.15
C LEU A 335 -14.16 13.30 -5.82
N ARG A 336 -13.18 12.66 -5.21
CA ARG A 336 -12.52 11.45 -5.74
C ARG A 336 -12.04 11.61 -7.19
N VAL A 337 -11.35 12.70 -7.49
CA VAL A 337 -10.75 12.94 -8.81
C VAL A 337 -9.24 12.93 -8.69
N GLY A 338 -8.61 12.10 -9.53
CA GLY A 338 -7.17 12.01 -9.73
C GLY A 338 -6.84 11.95 -11.22
N SER A 339 -5.57 12.04 -11.53
CA SER A 339 -5.06 11.93 -12.90
C SER A 339 -3.83 11.04 -12.93
N LEU A 340 -3.65 10.37 -14.06
CA LEU A 340 -2.50 9.57 -14.38
C LEU A 340 -1.97 10.05 -15.72
N CYS A 341 -0.66 10.30 -15.83
CA CYS A 341 0.01 10.67 -17.06
C CYS A 341 1.06 9.61 -17.42
N ALA A 342 1.04 9.13 -18.66
CA ALA A 342 1.99 8.11 -19.15
C ALA A 342 2.18 8.24 -20.67
N SER A 343 3.05 7.42 -21.26
CA SER A 343 3.18 7.30 -22.71
C SER A 343 1.86 6.86 -23.36
N HIS A 344 1.64 7.22 -24.61
CA HIS A 344 0.40 6.87 -25.35
C HIS A 344 0.10 5.36 -25.30
N SER A 345 1.10 4.51 -25.55
CA SER A 345 0.94 3.06 -25.55
C SER A 345 0.50 2.52 -24.19
N LEU A 346 1.05 3.06 -23.11
CA LEU A 346 0.69 2.62 -21.76
C LEU A 346 -0.70 3.16 -21.34
N ILE A 347 -1.07 4.36 -21.76
CA ILE A 347 -2.43 4.90 -21.53
C ILE A 347 -3.49 4.00 -22.15
N ASP A 348 -3.28 3.46 -23.33
CA ASP A 348 -4.24 2.56 -23.98
C ASP A 348 -4.45 1.27 -23.18
N GLU A 349 -3.38 0.72 -22.61
CA GLU A 349 -3.46 -0.47 -21.74
C GLU A 349 -4.17 -0.15 -20.42
N LEU A 350 -3.81 0.94 -19.76
CA LEU A 350 -4.42 1.41 -18.52
C LEU A 350 -5.92 1.74 -18.71
N LEU A 351 -6.27 2.35 -19.83
CA LEU A 351 -7.66 2.64 -20.20
C LEU A 351 -8.47 1.34 -20.35
N ARG A 352 -7.90 0.33 -20.99
CA ARG A 352 -8.56 -0.98 -21.12
C ARG A 352 -8.85 -1.59 -19.75
N ILE A 353 -7.88 -1.58 -18.85
CA ILE A 353 -8.07 -2.09 -17.48
C ILE A 353 -9.10 -1.23 -16.72
N LYS A 354 -9.05 0.09 -16.83
CA LYS A 354 -10.06 0.98 -16.24
C LYS A 354 -11.47 0.65 -16.71
N MET A 355 -11.64 0.40 -18.00
CA MET A 355 -12.95 0.04 -18.57
C MET A 355 -13.46 -1.30 -18.02
N LEU A 356 -12.58 -2.27 -17.79
CA LEU A 356 -12.96 -3.56 -17.21
C LEU A 356 -13.33 -3.46 -15.72
N THR A 357 -12.72 -2.54 -14.97
CA THR A 357 -12.87 -2.45 -13.52
C THR A 357 -13.88 -1.40 -13.05
N GLY A 358 -14.17 -0.37 -13.85
CA GLY A 358 -15.02 0.74 -13.40
C GLY A 358 -15.67 1.55 -14.52
N LEU A 359 -15.48 1.18 -15.80
CA LEU A 359 -15.97 1.87 -17.00
C LEU A 359 -15.53 3.33 -17.09
N THR A 360 -16.21 4.21 -16.35
CA THR A 360 -15.98 5.66 -16.38
C THR A 360 -15.88 6.21 -14.96
N THR A 361 -15.28 7.38 -14.82
CA THR A 361 -15.31 8.21 -13.61
C THR A 361 -16.52 9.14 -13.62
N SER A 362 -16.85 9.75 -12.49
CA SER A 362 -18.01 10.66 -12.38
C SER A 362 -17.78 11.96 -13.15
N GLU A 363 -18.46 12.14 -14.28
CA GLU A 363 -18.36 13.39 -15.06
C GLU A 363 -18.74 14.64 -14.27
N ILE A 364 -19.67 14.54 -13.31
CA ILE A 364 -20.06 15.66 -12.46
C ILE A 364 -18.88 16.11 -11.59
N ASN A 365 -18.17 15.16 -10.97
CA ASN A 365 -17.04 15.46 -10.12
C ASN A 365 -15.84 16.01 -10.93
N GLU A 366 -15.62 15.46 -12.13
CA GLU A 366 -14.60 15.96 -13.07
C GLU A 366 -14.89 17.40 -13.54
N ARG A 367 -16.17 17.72 -13.80
CA ARG A 367 -16.62 19.09 -14.10
C ARG A 367 -16.41 20.03 -12.92
N ALA A 368 -16.74 19.58 -11.71
CA ALA A 368 -16.52 20.39 -10.51
C ALA A 368 -15.03 20.72 -10.34
N VAL A 369 -14.15 19.73 -10.52
CA VAL A 369 -12.70 19.95 -10.50
C VAL A 369 -12.29 20.95 -11.58
N LEU A 370 -12.74 20.78 -12.82
CA LEU A 370 -12.42 21.72 -13.92
C LEU A 370 -12.84 23.15 -13.59
N HIS A 371 -14.07 23.33 -13.10
CA HIS A 371 -14.55 24.67 -12.73
C HIS A 371 -13.74 25.27 -11.58
N ALA A 372 -13.41 24.45 -10.57
CA ALA A 372 -12.59 24.90 -9.45
C ALA A 372 -11.21 25.40 -9.92
N ILE A 373 -10.43 24.53 -10.58
CA ILE A 373 -9.03 24.83 -10.95
C ILE A 373 -8.90 25.91 -12.00
N SER A 374 -9.94 26.14 -12.82
CA SER A 374 -10.00 27.23 -13.79
C SER A 374 -10.29 28.59 -13.14
N SER A 375 -10.71 28.61 -11.87
CA SER A 375 -11.13 29.83 -11.18
C SER A 375 -9.96 30.60 -10.53
N ARG A 376 -10.10 31.92 -10.42
CA ARG A 376 -9.16 32.74 -9.63
C ARG A 376 -9.30 32.45 -8.12
N LEU A 377 -10.46 32.02 -7.68
CA LEU A 377 -10.73 31.69 -6.27
C LEU A 377 -9.88 30.52 -5.82
N TYR A 378 -9.74 29.48 -6.66
CA TYR A 378 -8.89 28.32 -6.37
C TYR A 378 -7.42 28.73 -6.12
N ARG A 379 -6.85 29.56 -6.99
CA ARG A 379 -5.47 30.03 -6.81
C ARG A 379 -5.28 30.79 -5.49
N ARG A 380 -6.21 31.68 -5.13
CA ARG A 380 -6.18 32.42 -3.87
C ARG A 380 -6.32 31.48 -2.66
N MET A 381 -7.21 30.51 -2.75
CA MET A 381 -7.40 29.47 -1.72
C MET A 381 -6.10 28.68 -1.54
N LEU A 382 -5.49 28.21 -2.62
CA LEU A 382 -4.25 27.44 -2.59
C LEU A 382 -3.08 28.23 -1.96
N GLU A 383 -2.92 29.50 -2.33
CA GLU A 383 -1.92 30.39 -1.72
C GLU A 383 -2.18 30.63 -0.23
N LYS A 384 -3.44 30.77 0.17
CA LYS A 384 -3.82 30.86 1.60
C LYS A 384 -3.46 29.56 2.32
N LEU A 385 -3.80 28.40 1.74
CA LEU A 385 -3.53 27.08 2.29
C LEU A 385 -2.03 26.86 2.48
N LYS A 386 -1.19 27.19 1.50
CA LYS A 386 0.28 27.09 1.60
C LYS A 386 0.82 27.92 2.77
N ARG A 387 0.39 29.18 2.91
CA ARG A 387 0.81 30.03 4.04
C ARG A 387 0.37 29.45 5.38
N GLN A 388 -0.85 28.92 5.47
CA GLN A 388 -1.37 28.32 6.69
C GLN A 388 -0.59 27.07 7.06
N LEU A 389 -0.26 26.20 6.08
CA LEU A 389 0.60 25.05 6.28
C LEU A 389 2.01 25.44 6.77
N ASP A 390 2.62 26.49 6.19
CA ASP A 390 3.95 26.96 6.61
C ASP A 390 3.95 27.45 8.07
N THR A 391 2.95 28.26 8.44
CA THR A 391 2.79 28.73 9.83
C THR A 391 2.58 27.59 10.80
N SER A 392 1.63 26.70 10.51
CA SER A 392 1.30 25.56 11.38
C SER A 392 2.45 24.57 11.48
N ARG A 393 3.27 24.40 10.42
CA ARG A 393 4.45 23.53 10.48
C ARG A 393 5.49 24.07 11.46
N THR A 394 5.80 25.36 11.40
CA THR A 394 6.76 26.00 12.31
C THR A 394 6.31 25.86 13.76
N GLU A 395 5.03 26.09 14.02
CA GLU A 395 4.45 25.94 15.36
C GLU A 395 4.44 24.49 15.82
N ALA A 396 4.01 23.54 14.96
CA ALA A 396 3.98 22.11 15.28
C ALA A 396 5.37 21.55 15.60
N ILE A 397 6.41 21.95 14.86
CA ILE A 397 7.80 21.56 15.15
C ILE A 397 8.17 21.97 16.57
N ARG A 398 7.95 23.24 16.92
CA ARG A 398 8.24 23.76 18.26
C ARG A 398 7.47 23.00 19.34
N LEU A 399 6.17 22.82 19.18
CA LEU A 399 5.31 22.13 20.15
C LEU A 399 5.70 20.67 20.38
N LEU A 400 6.04 19.95 19.30
CA LEU A 400 6.49 18.56 19.40
C LEU A 400 7.86 18.44 20.10
N GLN A 401 8.79 19.37 19.80
CA GLN A 401 10.10 19.41 20.46
C GLN A 401 10.00 19.82 21.94
N ASP A 402 9.16 20.80 22.27
CA ASP A 402 8.87 21.21 23.65
C ASP A 402 8.27 20.05 24.46
N ALA A 403 7.51 19.15 23.81
CA ALA A 403 6.99 17.92 24.38
C ALA A 403 7.98 16.75 24.35
N GLY A 404 9.28 16.97 24.14
CA GLY A 404 10.33 15.97 24.20
C GLY A 404 10.45 15.03 23.00
N LEU A 405 9.74 15.29 21.89
CA LEU A 405 9.87 14.46 20.69
C LEU A 405 11.06 14.90 19.84
N THR A 406 11.73 13.91 19.25
CA THR A 406 12.76 14.11 18.26
C THR A 406 12.18 13.95 16.87
N LEU A 407 12.41 14.89 15.97
CA LEU A 407 12.01 14.79 14.57
C LEU A 407 12.85 13.73 13.84
N LEU A 408 12.22 12.95 12.95
CA LEU A 408 12.94 12.04 12.07
C LEU A 408 13.64 12.81 10.95
N THR A 409 13.00 13.85 10.47
CA THR A 409 13.49 14.73 9.39
C THR A 409 13.02 16.16 9.64
N GLU A 410 13.71 17.15 9.06
CA GLU A 410 13.16 18.50 8.93
C GLU A 410 12.28 18.57 7.68
N PRO A 411 10.93 18.66 7.82
CA PRO A 411 10.05 18.71 6.66
C PRO A 411 10.19 20.05 5.93
N ARG A 412 10.40 19.97 4.62
CA ARG A 412 10.52 21.18 3.76
C ARG A 412 9.20 21.84 3.44
N GLY A 413 8.09 21.17 3.70
CA GLY A 413 6.73 21.62 3.40
C GLY A 413 5.70 20.52 3.65
N GLY A 414 4.51 20.69 3.09
CA GLY A 414 3.44 19.72 3.20
C GLY A 414 2.72 19.74 4.54
N MET A 415 1.99 18.67 4.82
CA MET A 415 1.08 18.58 5.96
C MET A 415 1.55 17.60 7.06
N PHE A 416 2.74 16.98 6.94
CA PHE A 416 3.20 15.95 7.87
C PHE A 416 4.51 16.29 8.53
N ILE A 417 4.63 15.87 9.78
CA ILE A 417 5.87 15.75 10.55
C ILE A 417 5.92 14.33 11.10
N SER A 418 7.09 13.69 11.03
CA SER A 418 7.36 12.43 11.73
C SER A 418 8.28 12.69 12.90
N ALA A 419 7.82 12.34 14.10
CA ALA A 419 8.54 12.54 15.35
C ALA A 419 8.28 11.42 16.35
N GLY A 420 9.19 11.20 17.29
CA GLY A 420 9.05 10.17 18.30
C GLY A 420 9.97 10.37 19.50
N TRP A 421 9.83 9.51 20.48
CA TRP A 421 10.66 9.50 21.68
C TRP A 421 11.75 8.44 21.58
N ARG A 422 13.01 8.86 21.45
CA ARG A 422 14.15 7.92 21.27
C ARG A 422 14.42 7.07 22.51
N ASP A 423 14.18 7.63 23.69
CA ASP A 423 14.48 7.00 24.98
C ASP A 423 13.20 6.45 25.67
N SER A 424 12.10 6.31 24.94
CA SER A 424 10.86 5.77 25.48
C SER A 424 11.00 4.28 25.80
N THR A 425 10.56 3.90 26.98
CA THR A 425 10.41 2.50 27.40
C THR A 425 9.10 1.88 26.86
N ARG A 426 8.17 2.70 26.38
CA ARG A 426 6.88 2.27 25.82
C ARG A 426 7.00 1.98 24.33
N THR A 427 6.25 1.00 23.88
CA THR A 427 6.11 0.67 22.45
C THR A 427 5.17 1.65 21.74
N ALA A 428 5.26 1.73 20.41
CA ALA A 428 4.33 2.53 19.59
C ALA A 428 2.86 2.07 19.78
N HIS A 429 2.63 0.78 19.99
CA HIS A 429 1.30 0.22 20.25
C HIS A 429 0.71 0.69 21.57
N GLU A 430 1.49 0.68 22.66
CA GLU A 430 1.05 1.16 23.98
C GLU A 430 0.70 2.65 23.93
N ILE A 431 1.56 3.47 23.31
CA ILE A 431 1.31 4.91 23.16
C ILE A 431 0.06 5.16 22.31
N THR A 432 -0.15 4.39 21.21
CA THR A 432 -1.35 4.51 20.37
C THR A 432 -2.62 4.16 21.16
N THR A 433 -2.57 3.13 22.00
CA THR A 433 -3.70 2.73 22.86
C THR A 433 -4.04 3.81 23.89
N LEU A 434 -3.03 4.39 24.55
CA LEU A 434 -3.22 5.51 25.47
C LEU A 434 -3.79 6.74 24.78
N ALA A 435 -3.30 7.07 23.57
CA ALA A 435 -3.80 8.18 22.78
C ALA A 435 -5.27 7.99 22.42
N LEU A 436 -5.65 6.77 21.99
CA LEU A 436 -7.03 6.45 21.64
C LEU A 436 -7.97 6.61 22.84
N ASN A 437 -7.54 6.16 24.04
CA ASN A 437 -8.28 6.34 25.28
C ASN A 437 -8.42 7.82 25.67
N ALA A 438 -7.44 8.64 25.31
CA ALA A 438 -7.48 10.10 25.46
C ALA A 438 -8.27 10.82 24.32
N GLY A 439 -8.92 10.07 23.42
CA GLY A 439 -9.65 10.63 22.27
C GLY A 439 -8.73 11.23 21.19
N ILE A 440 -7.53 10.71 21.02
CA ILE A 440 -6.55 11.16 20.04
C ILE A 440 -6.20 10.00 19.10
N LEU A 441 -6.27 10.23 17.80
CA LEU A 441 -5.87 9.27 16.79
C LEU A 441 -4.46 9.58 16.29
N LEU A 442 -3.50 8.74 16.65
CA LEU A 442 -2.13 8.77 16.15
C LEU A 442 -1.94 7.81 14.97
N ALA A 443 -0.91 8.04 14.17
CA ALA A 443 -0.48 7.14 13.11
C ALA A 443 0.94 6.62 13.43
N PRO A 444 1.07 5.42 14.01
CA PRO A 444 2.35 4.86 14.43
C PRO A 444 3.22 4.45 13.25
N ALA A 445 4.51 4.32 13.51
CA ALA A 445 5.56 3.91 12.60
C ALA A 445 5.22 2.64 11.80
N ASP A 446 4.60 1.65 12.46
CA ASP A 446 4.27 0.34 11.90
C ASP A 446 3.35 0.42 10.68
N PHE A 447 2.59 1.51 10.52
CA PHE A 447 1.76 1.72 9.34
C PHE A 447 2.58 2.07 8.09
N PHE A 448 3.77 2.64 8.26
CA PHE A 448 4.60 3.17 7.19
C PHE A 448 5.84 2.34 6.92
N SER A 449 6.25 1.50 7.86
CA SER A 449 7.50 0.72 7.80
C SER A 449 7.24 -0.72 7.40
N LEU A 450 8.16 -1.29 6.60
CA LEU A 450 8.15 -2.72 6.27
C LEU A 450 8.86 -3.57 7.32
N HIS A 451 9.60 -2.95 8.22
CA HIS A 451 10.39 -3.58 9.27
C HIS A 451 10.07 -2.95 10.63
N GLU A 452 10.35 -3.66 11.68
CA GLU A 452 10.27 -3.15 13.05
C GLU A 452 11.15 -1.90 13.23
N THR A 453 10.63 -0.94 13.98
CA THR A 453 11.33 0.32 14.26
C THR A 453 12.08 0.25 15.58
N THR A 454 13.21 0.92 15.69
CA THR A 454 14.08 0.89 16.86
C THR A 454 13.55 1.69 18.05
N TYR A 455 12.63 2.61 17.81
CA TYR A 455 11.96 3.42 18.83
C TYR A 455 10.58 3.86 18.32
N PRO A 456 9.64 4.21 19.20
CA PRO A 456 8.30 4.64 18.81
C PRO A 456 8.34 6.03 18.17
N TRP A 457 7.88 6.11 16.91
CA TRP A 457 7.63 7.38 16.25
C TRP A 457 6.27 7.36 15.56
N PHE A 458 5.74 8.56 15.30
CA PHE A 458 4.40 8.78 14.77
C PHE A 458 4.43 9.82 13.68
N ARG A 459 3.51 9.71 12.72
CA ARG A 459 3.22 10.78 11.78
C ARG A 459 2.19 11.71 12.40
N PHE A 460 2.49 13.00 12.41
CA PHE A 460 1.62 14.08 12.84
C PHE A 460 1.16 14.90 11.65
N ASN A 461 -0.15 15.17 11.57
CA ASN A 461 -0.71 16.14 10.65
C ASN A 461 -0.64 17.52 11.34
N ILE A 462 0.15 18.42 10.78
CA ILE A 462 0.44 19.74 11.37
C ILE A 462 -0.82 20.59 11.65
N ALA A 463 -1.90 20.35 10.90
CA ALA A 463 -3.16 21.07 11.07
C ALA A 463 -3.86 20.80 12.41
N TYR A 464 -3.49 19.73 13.10
CA TYR A 464 -4.08 19.32 14.37
C TYR A 464 -3.11 19.37 15.55
N CYS A 465 -1.85 19.79 15.34
CA CYS A 465 -0.83 19.78 16.38
C CYS A 465 -1.02 20.88 17.44
N ASN A 466 -1.68 22.00 17.11
CA ASN A 466 -1.99 23.08 18.05
C ASN A 466 -3.30 22.80 18.81
N SER A 467 -3.40 21.66 19.46
CA SER A 467 -4.54 21.25 20.29
C SER A 467 -4.10 21.07 21.73
N ALA A 468 -4.80 21.72 22.67
CA ALA A 468 -4.53 21.56 24.12
C ALA A 468 -4.63 20.09 24.56
N GLN A 469 -5.59 19.33 23.98
CA GLN A 469 -5.77 17.91 24.25
C GLN A 469 -4.51 17.10 23.84
N LEU A 470 -3.96 17.38 22.64
CA LEU A 470 -2.74 16.70 22.18
C LEU A 470 -1.55 17.07 23.07
N LEU A 471 -1.34 18.35 23.36
CA LEU A 471 -0.19 18.81 24.15
C LEU A 471 -0.20 18.23 25.56
N THR A 472 -1.36 18.21 26.23
CA THR A 472 -1.51 17.56 27.54
C THR A 472 -1.14 16.09 27.48
N PHE A 473 -1.59 15.37 26.44
CA PHE A 473 -1.26 13.96 26.24
C PHE A 473 0.25 13.75 25.99
N LEU A 474 0.87 14.55 25.11
CA LEU A 474 2.29 14.40 24.80
C LEU A 474 3.19 14.63 26.04
N HIS A 475 2.88 15.66 26.84
CA HIS A 475 3.60 15.93 28.09
C HIS A 475 3.44 14.76 29.09
N SER A 476 2.24 14.17 29.22
CA SER A 476 2.06 13.02 30.12
C SER A 476 2.92 11.81 29.75
N ILE A 477 3.18 11.58 28.46
CA ILE A 477 4.08 10.52 28.01
C ILE A 477 5.55 10.84 28.33
N SER A 478 5.95 12.11 28.17
CA SER A 478 7.34 12.56 28.42
C SER A 478 7.71 12.56 29.89
N ASP A 479 6.82 12.99 30.80
CA ASP A 479 7.06 13.05 32.26
C ASP A 479 7.27 11.66 32.84
N GLU A 480 6.53 10.65 32.38
CA GLU A 480 6.71 9.26 32.81
C GLU A 480 8.04 8.65 32.34
N SER A 481 8.54 9.08 31.17
CA SER A 481 9.84 8.62 30.65
C SER A 481 11.03 9.23 31.42
N ALA A 482 10.84 10.35 32.12
CA ALA A 482 11.87 11.02 32.91
C ALA A 482 11.99 10.47 34.35
N HIS A 483 11.03 9.67 34.82
CA HIS A 483 10.95 9.17 36.19
C HIS A 483 11.07 7.62 36.29
N GLY A 484 11.29 6.92 35.19
CA GLY A 484 11.53 5.46 35.11
C GLY A 484 12.96 5.15 34.66
#